data_11d4a98454e4192519bc2883626aa951
#
_entry.id   11d4a98454e4192519bc2883626aa951
#
_cell.length_a   1.000
_cell.length_b   1.000
_cell.length_c   1.000
_cell.angle_alpha   90.00
_cell.angle_beta   90.00
_cell.angle_gamma   90.00
#
_symmetry.space_group_name_H-M   'P 1'
#
loop_
_entity.id
_entity.type
_entity.pdbx_description
1 polymer ?
#
loop_
_entity_poly.entity_id
_entity_poly.type
_entity_poly.pdbx_seq_one_letter_code
_entity_poly.pdbx_strand_id
1 'polypeptide(L)'
;MSFFPIYLEMTGRRCLVIGGGAVAERKIANLLEAGAEVTVISPAVSENVAHWSKNNSIQLEARCYQNGDLDGYELAFVATDDDRVNASVYQEGKSRGVWVNAADDPAHCDFILPSVLRRGDLTVAVSSGGQSPALARTIREELEIYFSREYEQLAQLAAETRTELHKRSLHVPFETWRRALSGDVRQFLIRGEFARAKSHLLRELGVSL
;
A
#
# COMPACT_ATOMS: atom_id res chain seq x y z
N MET A 1 -18.01 1.90 13.59
CA MET A 1 -17.58 0.74 12.79
C MET A 1 -16.20 0.33 13.27
N SER A 2 -15.88 -0.98 13.28
CA SER A 2 -14.54 -1.47 13.64
C SER A 2 -13.89 -2.03 12.37
N PHE A 3 -12.73 -1.48 11.98
CA PHE A 3 -11.98 -1.96 10.83
C PHE A 3 -10.86 -2.91 11.27
N PHE A 4 -10.68 -4.00 10.52
CA PHE A 4 -9.60 -4.94 10.73
C PHE A 4 -8.40 -4.55 9.85
N PRO A 5 -7.21 -4.27 10.42
CA PRO A 5 -6.05 -3.86 9.64
C PRO A 5 -5.43 -5.06 8.92
N ILE A 6 -5.30 -4.93 7.59
CA ILE A 6 -4.65 -5.92 6.72
C ILE A 6 -3.79 -5.23 5.68
N TYR A 7 -2.80 -5.94 5.15
CA TYR A 7 -2.09 -5.60 3.92
C TYR A 7 -2.52 -6.59 2.84
N LEU A 8 -2.99 -6.06 1.70
CA LEU A 8 -3.36 -6.86 0.55
C LEU A 8 -2.17 -6.97 -0.40
N GLU A 9 -1.88 -8.17 -0.82
CA GLU A 9 -1.01 -8.41 -1.97
C GLU A 9 -1.82 -8.11 -3.23
N MET A 10 -1.33 -7.18 -4.06
CA MET A 10 -2.10 -6.62 -5.17
C MET A 10 -1.61 -7.04 -6.55
N THR A 11 -0.46 -7.69 -6.65
CA THR A 11 0.13 -8.10 -7.93
C THR A 11 -0.83 -8.96 -8.75
N GLY A 12 -1.19 -8.49 -9.95
CA GLY A 12 -2.11 -9.16 -10.85
C GLY A 12 -3.58 -9.16 -10.41
N ARG A 13 -3.94 -8.50 -9.30
CA ARG A 13 -5.36 -8.37 -8.90
C ARG A 13 -6.08 -7.34 -9.76
N ARG A 14 -7.27 -7.72 -10.21
CA ARG A 14 -8.10 -6.87 -11.06
C ARG A 14 -8.85 -5.84 -10.23
N CYS A 15 -8.53 -4.56 -10.47
CA CYS A 15 -9.12 -3.42 -9.78
C CYS A 15 -9.86 -2.51 -10.76
N LEU A 16 -11.09 -2.14 -10.42
CA LEU A 16 -11.88 -1.17 -11.18
C LEU A 16 -11.82 0.20 -10.49
N VAL A 17 -11.58 1.25 -11.27
CA VAL A 17 -11.69 2.64 -10.81
C VAL A 17 -12.77 3.34 -11.62
N ILE A 18 -13.78 3.85 -10.94
CA ILE A 18 -14.89 4.58 -11.54
C ILE A 18 -14.68 6.06 -11.26
N GLY A 19 -14.44 6.83 -12.34
CA GLY A 19 -14.02 8.22 -12.29
C GLY A 19 -12.60 8.41 -12.84
N GLY A 20 -12.28 9.63 -13.31
CA GLY A 20 -11.03 9.93 -14.00
C GLY A 20 -10.36 11.24 -13.57
N GLY A 21 -10.86 11.90 -12.52
CA GLY A 21 -10.32 13.14 -11.98
C GLY A 21 -9.12 12.92 -11.04
N ALA A 22 -8.69 13.98 -10.36
CA ALA A 22 -7.51 13.98 -9.49
C ALA A 22 -7.58 12.94 -8.34
N VAL A 23 -8.77 12.67 -7.81
CA VAL A 23 -8.97 11.65 -6.76
C VAL A 23 -8.75 10.25 -7.33
N ALA A 24 -9.31 9.96 -8.50
CA ALA A 24 -9.09 8.70 -9.22
C ALA A 24 -7.62 8.52 -9.57
N GLU A 25 -6.97 9.54 -10.12
CA GLU A 25 -5.56 9.54 -10.49
C GLU A 25 -4.66 9.09 -9.32
N ARG A 26 -4.85 9.65 -8.13
CA ARG A 26 -4.09 9.26 -6.94
C ARG A 26 -4.32 7.79 -6.56
N LYS A 27 -5.56 7.29 -6.68
CA LYS A 27 -5.88 5.88 -6.41
C LYS A 27 -5.24 4.95 -7.44
N ILE A 28 -5.31 5.31 -8.71
CA ILE A 28 -4.69 4.57 -9.83
C ILE A 28 -3.18 4.48 -9.64
N ALA A 29 -2.50 5.59 -9.34
CA ALA A 29 -1.06 5.60 -9.09
C ALA A 29 -0.65 4.61 -7.99
N ASN A 30 -1.36 4.60 -6.86
CA ASN A 30 -1.08 3.68 -5.76
C ASN A 30 -1.34 2.21 -6.12
N LEU A 31 -2.36 1.93 -6.93
CA LEU A 31 -2.68 0.58 -7.40
C LEU A 31 -1.62 0.06 -8.38
N LEU A 32 -1.16 0.92 -9.30
CA LEU A 32 -0.09 0.60 -10.23
C LEU A 32 1.24 0.34 -9.49
N GLU A 33 1.57 1.16 -8.49
CA GLU A 33 2.74 0.95 -7.63
C GLU A 33 2.68 -0.40 -6.88
N ALA A 34 1.47 -0.84 -6.52
CA ALA A 34 1.23 -2.12 -5.88
C ALA A 34 1.14 -3.31 -6.86
N GLY A 35 1.27 -3.09 -8.16
CA GLY A 35 1.25 -4.15 -9.18
C GLY A 35 -0.14 -4.64 -9.58
N ALA A 36 -1.20 -3.90 -9.27
CA ALA A 36 -2.57 -4.24 -9.65
C ALA A 36 -2.81 -4.08 -11.15
N GLU A 37 -3.74 -4.88 -11.69
CA GLU A 37 -4.31 -4.69 -13.03
C GLU A 37 -5.48 -3.72 -12.94
N VAL A 38 -5.29 -2.51 -13.46
CA VAL A 38 -6.25 -1.43 -13.29
C VAL A 38 -7.06 -1.19 -14.55
N THR A 39 -8.39 -1.24 -14.43
CA THR A 39 -9.33 -0.73 -15.43
C THR A 39 -9.98 0.54 -14.89
N VAL A 40 -10.12 1.54 -15.75
CA VAL A 40 -10.78 2.82 -15.44
C VAL A 40 -12.01 2.97 -16.31
N ILE A 41 -13.15 3.30 -15.70
CA ILE A 41 -14.38 3.68 -16.40
C ILE A 41 -14.68 5.14 -16.08
N SER A 42 -14.59 6.00 -17.08
CA SER A 42 -14.89 7.42 -16.95
C SER A 42 -15.11 8.08 -18.31
N PRO A 43 -16.12 8.94 -18.48
CA PRO A 43 -16.32 9.69 -19.72
C PRO A 43 -15.26 10.78 -19.94
N ALA A 44 -14.57 11.22 -18.88
CA ALA A 44 -13.50 12.21 -18.94
C ALA A 44 -12.40 11.85 -17.95
N VAL A 45 -11.14 12.05 -18.34
CA VAL A 45 -9.98 11.68 -17.53
C VAL A 45 -8.93 12.79 -17.52
N SER A 46 -8.12 12.82 -16.46
CA SER A 46 -6.94 13.70 -16.38
C SER A 46 -5.88 13.32 -17.39
N GLU A 47 -4.92 14.24 -17.63
CA GLU A 47 -3.81 14.02 -18.55
C GLU A 47 -2.95 12.79 -18.15
N ASN A 48 -2.73 12.59 -16.84
CA ASN A 48 -1.96 11.46 -16.35
C ASN A 48 -2.68 10.13 -16.58
N VAL A 49 -4.00 10.08 -16.33
CA VAL A 49 -4.81 8.87 -16.60
C VAL A 49 -4.84 8.56 -18.10
N ALA A 50 -4.97 9.58 -18.96
CA ALA A 50 -4.88 9.42 -20.41
C ALA A 50 -3.48 8.93 -20.84
N HIS A 51 -2.41 9.41 -20.19
CA HIS A 51 -1.05 8.95 -20.45
C HIS A 51 -0.87 7.46 -20.07
N TRP A 52 -1.33 7.04 -18.89
CA TRP A 52 -1.27 5.63 -18.47
C TRP A 52 -2.06 4.69 -19.40
N SER A 53 -3.18 5.15 -19.93
CA SER A 53 -3.93 4.40 -20.94
C SER A 53 -3.16 4.26 -22.25
N LYS A 54 -2.53 5.34 -22.74
CA LYS A 54 -1.75 5.33 -23.99
C LYS A 54 -0.55 4.42 -23.95
N ASN A 55 0.11 4.27 -22.81
CA ASN A 55 1.26 3.38 -22.64
C ASN A 55 0.88 1.99 -22.12
N ASN A 56 -0.42 1.64 -22.13
CA ASN A 56 -0.97 0.35 -21.68
C ASN A 56 -0.70 0.00 -20.20
N SER A 57 -0.48 1.00 -19.34
CA SER A 57 -0.37 0.78 -17.89
C SER A 57 -1.74 0.50 -17.26
N ILE A 58 -2.82 0.98 -17.88
CA ILE A 58 -4.22 0.75 -17.47
C ILE A 58 -5.08 0.45 -18.70
N GLN A 59 -6.21 -0.19 -18.47
CA GLN A 59 -7.32 -0.23 -19.43
C GLN A 59 -8.24 0.96 -19.19
N LEU A 60 -8.68 1.66 -20.24
CA LEU A 60 -9.61 2.79 -20.14
C LEU A 60 -10.84 2.56 -21.01
N GLU A 61 -11.99 2.63 -20.38
CA GLU A 61 -13.29 2.66 -21.04
C GLU A 61 -13.87 4.08 -20.91
N ALA A 62 -13.87 4.83 -22.03
CA ALA A 62 -14.33 6.22 -22.08
C ALA A 62 -15.85 6.30 -22.12
N ARG A 63 -16.52 5.93 -21.03
CA ARG A 63 -17.97 5.93 -20.85
C ARG A 63 -18.37 6.09 -19.38
N CYS A 64 -19.65 6.30 -19.14
CA CYS A 64 -20.19 6.20 -17.78
C CYS A 64 -20.27 4.75 -17.32
N TYR A 65 -20.23 4.57 -15.99
CA TYR A 65 -20.49 3.31 -15.33
C TYR A 65 -21.88 2.75 -15.67
N GLN A 66 -21.97 1.44 -15.81
CA GLN A 66 -23.20 0.69 -15.98
C GLN A 66 -23.24 -0.49 -15.01
N ASN A 67 -24.45 -0.85 -14.56
CA ASN A 67 -24.60 -2.06 -13.74
C ASN A 67 -24.15 -3.30 -14.53
N GLY A 68 -23.29 -4.09 -13.93
CA GLY A 68 -22.58 -5.21 -14.57
C GLY A 68 -21.07 -4.99 -14.69
N ASP A 69 -20.60 -3.76 -14.57
CA ASP A 69 -19.19 -3.40 -14.76
C ASP A 69 -18.25 -3.97 -13.68
N LEU A 70 -18.78 -4.37 -12.53
CA LEU A 70 -17.98 -4.97 -11.45
C LEU A 70 -17.67 -6.45 -11.68
N ASP A 71 -18.19 -7.05 -12.75
CA ASP A 71 -17.99 -8.47 -12.99
C ASP A 71 -16.50 -8.85 -13.20
N GLY A 72 -16.03 -9.79 -12.41
CA GLY A 72 -14.65 -10.28 -12.47
C GLY A 72 -13.60 -9.36 -11.85
N TYR A 73 -13.99 -8.30 -11.14
CA TYR A 73 -13.08 -7.49 -10.32
C TYR A 73 -13.13 -7.93 -8.86
N GLU A 74 -12.03 -7.68 -8.13
CA GLU A 74 -11.92 -7.98 -6.70
C GLU A 74 -12.15 -6.73 -5.83
N LEU A 75 -11.66 -5.57 -6.33
CA LEU A 75 -11.81 -4.28 -5.68
C LEU A 75 -12.33 -3.25 -6.67
N ALA A 76 -13.20 -2.36 -6.16
CA ALA A 76 -13.67 -1.20 -6.90
C ALA A 76 -13.44 0.08 -6.10
N PHE A 77 -12.90 1.08 -6.76
CA PHE A 77 -12.70 2.42 -6.23
C PHE A 77 -13.61 3.40 -6.96
N VAL A 78 -14.46 4.08 -6.21
CA VAL A 78 -15.39 5.07 -6.76
C VAL A 78 -14.86 6.45 -6.42
N ALA A 79 -14.61 7.25 -7.44
CA ALA A 79 -14.10 8.61 -7.35
C ALA A 79 -14.88 9.53 -8.29
N THR A 80 -16.20 9.55 -8.11
CA THR A 80 -17.15 10.42 -8.81
C THR A 80 -17.89 11.29 -7.79
N ASP A 81 -18.40 12.43 -8.25
CA ASP A 81 -19.24 13.32 -7.45
C ASP A 81 -20.73 12.97 -7.55
N ASP A 82 -21.10 11.86 -8.20
CA ASP A 82 -22.48 11.41 -8.34
C ASP A 82 -22.83 10.34 -7.29
N ASP A 83 -23.55 10.76 -6.24
CA ASP A 83 -23.99 9.88 -5.15
C ASP A 83 -24.82 8.68 -5.62
N ARG A 84 -25.56 8.81 -6.75
CA ARG A 84 -26.32 7.69 -7.31
C ARG A 84 -25.42 6.62 -7.90
N VAL A 85 -24.32 7.04 -8.55
CA VAL A 85 -23.29 6.13 -9.04
C VAL A 85 -22.62 5.44 -7.85
N ASN A 86 -22.23 6.20 -6.81
CA ASN A 86 -21.62 5.65 -5.61
C ASN A 86 -22.50 4.57 -4.96
N ALA A 87 -23.79 4.87 -4.75
CA ALA A 87 -24.75 3.92 -4.20
C ALA A 87 -24.95 2.68 -5.10
N SER A 88 -25.07 2.87 -6.42
CA SER A 88 -25.27 1.79 -7.38
C SER A 88 -24.07 0.84 -7.41
N VAL A 89 -22.85 1.37 -7.46
CA VAL A 89 -21.61 0.59 -7.42
C VAL A 89 -21.50 -0.20 -6.12
N TYR A 90 -21.81 0.43 -4.98
CA TYR A 90 -21.77 -0.26 -3.69
C TYR A 90 -22.78 -1.42 -3.63
N GLN A 91 -24.02 -1.23 -4.10
CA GLN A 91 -25.02 -2.30 -4.14
C GLN A 91 -24.60 -3.44 -5.07
N GLU A 92 -24.05 -3.12 -6.23
CA GLU A 92 -23.51 -4.15 -7.13
C GLU A 92 -22.34 -4.88 -6.47
N GLY A 93 -21.40 -4.16 -5.83
CA GLY A 93 -20.29 -4.75 -5.09
C GLY A 93 -20.75 -5.75 -4.03
N LYS A 94 -21.78 -5.37 -3.24
CA LYS A 94 -22.38 -6.29 -2.25
C LYS A 94 -22.96 -7.55 -2.88
N SER A 95 -23.63 -7.42 -4.02
CA SER A 95 -24.27 -8.57 -4.69
C SER A 95 -23.24 -9.53 -5.33
N ARG A 96 -22.05 -9.02 -5.71
CA ARG A 96 -21.00 -9.77 -6.41
C ARG A 96 -19.82 -10.15 -5.53
N GLY A 97 -19.76 -9.69 -4.27
CA GLY A 97 -18.64 -9.91 -3.38
C GLY A 97 -17.39 -9.09 -3.72
N VAL A 98 -17.54 -7.98 -4.46
CA VAL A 98 -16.50 -7.02 -4.77
C VAL A 98 -16.41 -6.00 -3.65
N TRP A 99 -15.22 -5.77 -3.11
CA TRP A 99 -15.02 -4.76 -2.08
C TRP A 99 -14.95 -3.37 -2.68
N VAL A 100 -15.76 -2.45 -2.16
CA VAL A 100 -15.91 -1.09 -2.65
C VAL A 100 -15.34 -0.07 -1.68
N ASN A 101 -14.64 0.93 -2.24
CA ASN A 101 -14.24 2.15 -1.53
C ASN A 101 -14.71 3.37 -2.32
N ALA A 102 -15.74 4.05 -1.84
CA ALA A 102 -16.19 5.33 -2.38
C ALA A 102 -15.46 6.49 -1.71
N ALA A 103 -14.90 7.40 -2.52
CA ALA A 103 -14.18 8.55 -2.01
C ALA A 103 -15.15 9.50 -1.31
N ASP A 104 -14.77 9.94 -0.10
CA ASP A 104 -15.52 10.89 0.72
C ASP A 104 -16.96 10.44 1.09
N ASP A 105 -17.24 9.13 0.93
CA ASP A 105 -18.55 8.52 1.20
C ASP A 105 -18.40 7.25 2.08
N PRO A 106 -18.21 7.42 3.39
CA PRO A 106 -18.00 6.28 4.31
C PRO A 106 -19.15 5.27 4.36
N ALA A 107 -20.37 5.69 4.01
CA ALA A 107 -21.54 4.80 4.00
C ALA A 107 -21.46 3.75 2.88
N HIS A 108 -20.73 4.04 1.82
CA HIS A 108 -20.54 3.16 0.67
C HIS A 108 -19.10 2.61 0.59
N CYS A 109 -18.52 2.26 1.75
CA CYS A 109 -17.18 1.69 1.86
C CYS A 109 -17.18 0.36 2.61
N ASP A 110 -16.57 -0.67 2.02
CA ASP A 110 -16.23 -1.93 2.70
C ASP A 110 -14.91 -1.83 3.45
N PHE A 111 -14.02 -0.96 3.01
CA PHE A 111 -12.70 -0.71 3.60
C PHE A 111 -12.32 0.76 3.50
N ILE A 112 -11.36 1.17 4.31
CA ILE A 112 -10.78 2.51 4.28
C ILE A 112 -9.30 2.45 3.91
N LEU A 113 -8.80 3.54 3.31
CA LEU A 113 -7.39 3.68 3.01
C LEU A 113 -6.70 4.44 4.15
N PRO A 114 -5.63 3.89 4.75
CA PRO A 114 -4.86 4.57 5.78
C PRO A 114 -3.95 5.66 5.18
N SER A 115 -3.39 6.50 6.03
CA SER A 115 -2.24 7.32 5.69
C SER A 115 -0.97 6.47 5.75
N VAL A 116 -0.18 6.40 4.67
CA VAL A 116 0.91 5.43 4.51
C VAL A 116 2.26 6.12 4.42
N LEU A 117 3.21 5.62 5.19
CA LEU A 117 4.64 5.92 5.08
C LEU A 117 5.35 4.68 4.52
N ARG A 118 6.22 4.86 3.51
CA ARG A 118 7.04 3.80 2.92
C ARG A 118 8.52 4.12 3.02
N ARG A 119 9.32 3.08 3.31
CA ARG A 119 10.79 3.08 3.27
C ARG A 119 11.24 1.75 2.66
N GLY A 120 11.33 1.71 1.33
CA GLY A 120 11.45 0.43 0.61
C GLY A 120 10.29 -0.50 0.97
N ASP A 121 10.59 -1.72 1.38
CA ASP A 121 9.60 -2.73 1.79
C ASP A 121 8.96 -2.46 3.15
N LEU A 122 9.57 -1.59 3.97
CA LEU A 122 8.94 -1.20 5.24
C LEU A 122 7.77 -0.26 4.99
N THR A 123 6.60 -0.67 5.43
CA THR A 123 5.37 0.12 5.35
C THR A 123 4.76 0.33 6.72
N VAL A 124 4.42 1.59 7.03
CA VAL A 124 3.67 1.97 8.24
C VAL A 124 2.35 2.59 7.81
N ALA A 125 1.24 1.98 8.23
CA ALA A 125 -0.11 2.46 7.94
C ALA A 125 -0.74 3.07 9.19
N VAL A 126 -1.21 4.29 9.09
CA VAL A 126 -1.85 5.03 10.18
C VAL A 126 -3.31 5.28 9.85
N SER A 127 -4.20 4.84 10.72
CA SER A 127 -5.63 5.04 10.58
C SER A 127 -6.24 5.53 11.89
N SER A 128 -7.17 6.46 11.80
CA SER A 128 -8.04 6.89 12.92
C SER A 128 -9.40 6.17 12.89
N GLY A 129 -9.52 5.03 12.17
CA GLY A 129 -10.80 4.36 11.96
C GLY A 129 -11.80 5.19 11.15
N GLY A 130 -11.31 6.06 10.26
CA GLY A 130 -12.15 6.98 9.48
C GLY A 130 -12.58 8.24 10.23
N GLN A 131 -12.27 8.37 11.54
CA GLN A 131 -12.74 9.50 12.37
C GLN A 131 -12.04 10.82 12.02
N SER A 132 -10.75 10.80 11.69
CA SER A 132 -9.98 12.00 11.39
C SER A 132 -8.84 11.72 10.42
N PRO A 133 -9.06 11.91 9.11
CA PRO A 133 -8.00 11.80 8.11
C PRO A 133 -6.82 12.76 8.39
N ALA A 134 -7.11 13.96 8.91
CA ALA A 134 -6.09 14.94 9.27
C ALA A 134 -5.17 14.42 10.40
N LEU A 135 -5.74 13.81 11.46
CA LEU A 135 -4.95 13.22 12.54
C LEU A 135 -4.07 12.07 12.02
N ALA A 136 -4.63 11.18 11.22
CA ALA A 136 -3.86 10.07 10.63
C ALA A 136 -2.70 10.58 9.77
N ARG A 137 -2.91 11.66 9.01
CA ARG A 137 -1.88 12.31 8.22
C ARG A 137 -0.81 12.96 9.11
N THR A 138 -1.20 13.72 10.13
CA THR A 138 -0.26 14.36 11.06
C THR A 138 0.65 13.33 11.73
N ILE A 139 0.07 12.25 12.28
CA ILE A 139 0.85 11.17 12.89
C ILE A 139 1.81 10.53 11.87
N ARG A 140 1.37 10.30 10.64
CA ARG A 140 2.26 9.77 9.60
C ARG A 140 3.43 10.73 9.32
N GLU A 141 3.19 12.05 9.25
CA GLU A 141 4.23 13.07 9.06
C GLU A 141 5.23 13.10 10.23
N GLU A 142 4.76 12.96 11.46
CA GLU A 142 5.64 12.80 12.64
C GLU A 142 6.49 11.53 12.56
N LEU A 143 5.89 10.41 12.13
CA LEU A 143 6.59 9.14 11.96
C LEU A 143 7.63 9.17 10.82
N GLU A 144 7.49 10.05 9.82
CA GLU A 144 8.51 10.24 8.78
C GLU A 144 9.86 10.71 9.33
N ILE A 145 9.84 11.49 10.40
CA ILE A 145 11.04 11.97 11.09
C ILE A 145 11.71 10.80 11.82
N TYR A 146 10.93 9.93 12.44
CA TYR A 146 11.43 8.78 13.18
C TYR A 146 11.93 7.67 12.25
N PHE A 147 11.14 7.32 11.21
CA PHE A 147 11.49 6.34 10.19
C PHE A 147 12.22 7.02 9.04
N SER A 148 13.46 7.44 9.27
CA SER A 148 14.32 8.05 8.26
C SER A 148 14.84 7.01 7.25
N ARG A 149 15.61 7.46 6.25
CA ARG A 149 15.96 6.63 5.07
C ARG A 149 16.73 5.35 5.39
N GLU A 150 17.50 5.33 6.47
CA GLU A 150 18.25 4.12 6.88
C GLU A 150 17.33 2.93 7.22
N TYR A 151 16.05 3.15 7.51
CA TYR A 151 15.10 2.07 7.74
C TYR A 151 14.82 1.22 6.49
N GLU A 152 14.92 1.79 5.30
CA GLU A 152 14.87 1.02 4.05
C GLU A 152 16.03 0.01 4.00
N GLN A 153 17.25 0.48 4.26
CA GLN A 153 18.44 -0.38 4.28
C GLN A 153 18.41 -1.38 5.45
N LEU A 154 17.85 -0.99 6.59
CA LEU A 154 17.68 -1.89 7.73
C LEU A 154 16.69 -3.01 7.41
N ALA A 155 15.57 -2.71 6.76
CA ALA A 155 14.59 -3.70 6.33
C ALA A 155 15.20 -4.69 5.33
N GLN A 156 15.91 -4.17 4.32
CA GLN A 156 16.64 -4.98 3.37
C GLN A 156 17.65 -5.91 4.05
N LEU A 157 18.49 -5.36 4.93
CA LEU A 157 19.51 -6.13 5.66
C LEU A 157 18.88 -7.22 6.53
N ALA A 158 17.78 -6.92 7.21
CA ALA A 158 17.05 -7.89 8.01
C ALA A 158 16.47 -9.02 7.17
N ALA A 159 15.90 -8.71 6.00
CA ALA A 159 15.35 -9.69 5.07
C ALA A 159 16.44 -10.60 4.49
N GLU A 160 17.57 -10.04 4.03
CA GLU A 160 18.72 -10.81 3.56
C GLU A 160 19.26 -11.76 4.64
N THR A 161 19.43 -11.23 5.85
CA THR A 161 19.93 -12.00 6.99
C THR A 161 18.97 -13.14 7.37
N ARG A 162 17.65 -12.85 7.41
CA ARG A 162 16.63 -13.87 7.68
C ARG A 162 16.67 -15.00 6.64
N THR A 163 16.83 -14.65 5.37
CA THR A 163 16.93 -15.61 4.27
C THR A 163 18.17 -16.49 4.43
N GLU A 164 19.32 -15.92 4.81
CA GLU A 164 20.56 -16.65 5.03
C GLU A 164 20.46 -17.61 6.23
N LEU A 165 19.88 -17.15 7.34
CA LEU A 165 19.64 -17.99 8.52
C LEU A 165 18.73 -19.18 8.17
N HIS A 166 17.68 -18.93 7.39
CA HIS A 166 16.75 -19.98 6.95
C HIS A 166 17.47 -21.05 6.09
N LYS A 167 18.32 -20.63 5.15
CA LYS A 167 19.13 -21.56 4.33
C LYS A 167 20.05 -22.42 5.16
N ARG A 168 20.56 -21.90 6.27
CA ARG A 168 21.43 -22.62 7.23
C ARG A 168 20.65 -23.38 8.31
N SER A 169 19.31 -23.37 8.27
CA SER A 169 18.42 -23.95 9.30
C SER A 169 18.70 -23.43 10.71
N LEU A 170 19.15 -22.18 10.81
CA LEU A 170 19.44 -21.52 12.10
C LEU A 170 18.18 -20.76 12.57
N HIS A 171 17.82 -21.01 13.83
CA HIS A 171 16.73 -20.30 14.47
C HIS A 171 17.30 -19.32 15.50
N VAL A 172 16.95 -18.04 15.36
CA VAL A 172 17.34 -16.97 16.28
C VAL A 172 16.11 -16.44 16.99
N PRO A 173 16.10 -16.39 18.33
CA PRO A 173 14.97 -15.88 19.11
C PRO A 173 14.66 -14.41 18.80
N PHE A 174 13.38 -14.02 18.93
CA PHE A 174 12.94 -12.64 18.71
C PHE A 174 13.71 -11.60 19.54
N GLU A 175 13.99 -11.89 20.81
CA GLU A 175 14.70 -10.96 21.69
C GLU A 175 16.15 -10.68 21.21
N THR A 176 16.80 -11.68 20.61
CA THR A 176 18.12 -11.51 19.99
C THR A 176 18.01 -10.62 18.75
N TRP A 177 17.01 -10.84 17.89
CA TRP A 177 16.72 -9.97 16.76
C TRP A 177 16.45 -8.54 17.20
N ARG A 178 15.57 -8.36 18.20
CA ARG A 178 15.20 -7.04 18.73
C ARG A 178 16.44 -6.26 19.18
N ARG A 179 17.34 -6.91 19.92
CA ARG A 179 18.60 -6.31 20.38
C ARG A 179 19.53 -6.00 19.22
N ALA A 180 19.70 -6.93 18.28
CA ALA A 180 20.63 -6.80 17.16
C ALA A 180 20.19 -5.71 16.16
N LEU A 181 18.88 -5.49 15.97
CA LEU A 181 18.35 -4.45 15.10
C LEU A 181 18.29 -3.06 15.77
N SER A 182 18.44 -3.00 17.11
CA SER A 182 18.53 -1.75 17.86
C SER A 182 20.01 -1.37 18.09
N GLY A 183 20.35 -0.10 18.02
CA GLY A 183 21.69 0.38 18.36
C GLY A 183 22.62 0.56 17.16
N ASP A 184 23.83 0.00 17.24
CA ASP A 184 24.97 0.32 16.35
C ASP A 184 24.72 -0.01 14.88
N VAL A 185 23.91 -1.03 14.57
CA VAL A 185 23.61 -1.40 13.18
C VAL A 185 23.02 -0.21 12.40
N ARG A 186 22.12 0.56 13.03
CA ARG A 186 21.52 1.76 12.40
C ARG A 186 22.57 2.87 12.21
N GLN A 187 23.49 3.04 13.16
CA GLN A 187 24.56 4.04 13.04
C GLN A 187 25.48 3.74 11.85
N PHE A 188 25.79 2.49 11.60
CA PHE A 188 26.54 2.09 10.40
C PHE A 188 25.76 2.41 9.12
N LEU A 189 24.45 2.14 9.08
CA LEU A 189 23.60 2.44 7.91
C LEU A 189 23.48 3.95 7.66
N ILE A 190 23.32 4.77 8.71
CA ILE A 190 23.31 6.24 8.60
C ILE A 190 24.61 6.77 7.98
N ARG A 191 25.75 6.11 8.26
CA ARG A 191 27.07 6.47 7.68
C ARG A 191 27.31 5.85 6.30
N GLY A 192 26.36 5.09 5.74
CA GLY A 192 26.53 4.38 4.46
C GLY A 192 27.46 3.15 4.54
N GLU A 193 27.74 2.66 5.74
CA GLU A 193 28.67 1.55 5.99
C GLU A 193 27.92 0.19 5.98
N PHE A 194 27.22 -0.14 4.90
CA PHE A 194 26.35 -1.31 4.81
C PHE A 194 27.06 -2.64 5.13
N ALA A 195 28.28 -2.84 4.63
CA ALA A 195 29.05 -4.04 4.91
C ALA A 195 29.37 -4.21 6.40
N ARG A 196 29.68 -3.11 7.10
CA ARG A 196 29.92 -3.11 8.55
C ARG A 196 28.64 -3.37 9.32
N ALA A 197 27.51 -2.79 8.90
CA ALA A 197 26.20 -3.05 9.46
C ALA A 197 25.86 -4.55 9.37
N LYS A 198 26.08 -5.17 8.21
CA LYS A 198 25.85 -6.60 7.99
C LYS A 198 26.71 -7.48 8.89
N SER A 199 28.01 -7.23 8.94
CA SER A 199 28.94 -7.99 9.81
C SER A 199 28.59 -7.83 11.29
N HIS A 200 28.19 -6.62 11.71
CA HIS A 200 27.74 -6.35 13.07
C HIS A 200 26.47 -7.12 13.40
N LEU A 201 25.45 -7.03 12.52
CA LEU A 201 24.18 -7.74 12.71
C LEU A 201 24.39 -9.25 12.85
N LEU A 202 25.17 -9.87 11.96
CA LEU A 202 25.45 -11.32 12.00
C LEU A 202 26.13 -11.72 13.31
N ARG A 203 27.12 -10.94 13.77
CA ARG A 203 27.80 -11.17 15.04
C ARG A 203 26.83 -11.11 16.23
N GLU A 204 25.97 -10.10 16.30
CA GLU A 204 24.96 -9.96 17.36
C GLU A 204 23.92 -11.09 17.36
N LEU A 205 23.65 -11.67 16.18
CA LEU A 205 22.79 -12.85 16.04
C LEU A 205 23.52 -14.16 16.35
N GLY A 206 24.83 -14.12 16.68
CA GLY A 206 25.63 -15.31 16.97
C GLY A 206 25.97 -16.15 15.73
N VAL A 207 26.01 -15.54 14.57
CA VAL A 207 26.29 -16.21 13.28
C VAL A 207 27.71 -15.85 12.84
N SER A 208 28.54 -16.85 12.74
CA SER A 208 29.90 -16.70 12.14
C SER A 208 29.76 -16.59 10.61
N LEU A 209 30.48 -15.64 10.02
CA LEU A 209 30.62 -15.48 8.56
C LEU A 209 31.40 -16.65 7.94
#